data_a5ca6a27c24fb1c1e7fe3a86ff1196fe
#
_entry.id   a5ca6a27c24fb1c1e7fe3a86ff1196fe
#
_cell.length_a   1.000
_cell.length_b   1.000
_cell.length_c   1.000
_cell.angle_alpha   90.00
_cell.angle_beta   90.00
_cell.angle_gamma   90.00
#
_symmetry.space_group_name_H-M   'P 1'
#
loop_
_entity.id
_entity.type
_entity.pdbx_description
1 polymer ?
#
loop_
_entity_poly.entity_id
_entity_poly.type
_entity_poly.pdbx_seq_one_letter_code
_entity_poly.pdbx_strand_id
1 'polypeptide(L)'
;MGQTFSRAAFLTCWLVMAGTHYAHAMPSPFETDAAVVSDVTSGLTRLAQAQPAQAPAATPAPAAAPSPAATTIADEPIGNVATLTGSATVTRNKTPTPLHLQDDIFQGDVLQTQANSALGVTFNDATTFNLTASATITVDNYVYEDGGKQNGALFDVARGTVAFVAAAVAHTGDMRISTPSATLGIRGTTGLIEVPQGASAANPSNVAIKLYPDADGRVGRIEVNGRDGSRLGFLTQGSSGFTIRPGAMGRFAAVPLVISPQQALRDQGIVRQVHAAQSVGRQIVTQRRIQRQQNPNRNPSRVNPGANPARPPGLQKQNGLPQRPGAPQQPGSPREPALPNRAG
;
A
#
# COMPACT_ATOMS: atom_id res chain seq x y z
N MET A 1 -4.82 -42.42 -57.78
CA MET A 1 -5.03 -41.10 -58.36
C MET A 1 -4.77 -40.10 -57.26
N GLY A 2 -3.66 -39.52 -57.03
CA GLY A 2 -2.58 -39.03 -57.88
C GLY A 2 -2.74 -37.57 -58.18
N GLN A 3 -2.07 -36.71 -57.42
CA GLN A 3 -1.48 -35.44 -57.84
C GLN A 3 -1.00 -34.70 -56.59
N THR A 4 0.28 -34.65 -56.30
CA THR A 4 1.44 -33.93 -56.79
C THR A 4 1.49 -32.45 -56.43
N PHE A 5 2.39 -32.13 -55.50
CA PHE A 5 3.43 -31.08 -55.44
C PHE A 5 3.11 -29.66 -55.97
N SER A 6 3.30 -28.66 -55.12
CA SER A 6 4.09 -27.51 -55.54
C SER A 6 4.81 -26.85 -54.35
N ARG A 7 6.15 -27.00 -54.36
CA ARG A 7 7.09 -26.20 -53.59
C ARG A 7 7.31 -24.90 -54.34
N ALA A 8 7.15 -23.77 -53.70
CA ALA A 8 7.71 -22.53 -54.17
C ALA A 8 8.69 -21.98 -53.13
N ALA A 9 9.96 -22.13 -53.48
CA ALA A 9 11.09 -21.46 -52.84
C ALA A 9 11.11 -20.01 -53.37
N PHE A 10 11.24 -19.05 -52.47
CA PHE A 10 11.64 -17.69 -52.84
C PHE A 10 12.87 -17.28 -52.04
N LEU A 11 13.85 -17.08 -52.84
CA LEU A 11 15.15 -16.51 -52.73
C LEU A 11 15.31 -15.34 -51.75
N THR A 12 16.40 -15.45 -51.05
CA THR A 12 17.22 -14.41 -50.44
C THR A 12 17.43 -13.18 -51.31
N CYS A 13 17.22 -12.02 -50.75
CA CYS A 13 17.86 -10.80 -51.23
C CYS A 13 18.49 -10.06 -50.03
N TRP A 14 19.81 -10.25 -49.92
CA TRP A 14 20.71 -9.43 -49.10
C TRP A 14 20.88 -8.08 -49.82
N LEU A 15 20.53 -7.01 -49.15
CA LEU A 15 20.99 -5.67 -49.54
C LEU A 15 21.84 -5.08 -48.43
N VAL A 16 23.14 -5.16 -48.62
CA VAL A 16 24.18 -4.44 -47.90
C VAL A 16 24.08 -2.96 -48.34
N MET A 17 23.78 -2.06 -47.43
CA MET A 17 24.07 -0.64 -47.61
C MET A 17 25.00 -0.18 -46.52
N ALA A 18 26.22 0.02 -46.92
CA ALA A 18 27.26 0.70 -46.16
C ALA A 18 27.08 2.23 -46.24
N GLY A 19 27.53 2.90 -45.20
CA GLY A 19 27.89 4.31 -45.20
C GLY A 19 26.89 5.17 -44.44
N THR A 20 27.23 5.92 -43.48
CA THR A 20 28.27 6.92 -43.35
C THR A 20 28.28 7.43 -41.93
N HIS A 21 29.44 7.46 -41.32
CA HIS A 21 29.70 8.12 -40.05
C HIS A 21 29.53 9.64 -40.22
N TYR A 22 28.64 10.24 -39.44
CA TYR A 22 28.72 11.67 -39.16
C TYR A 22 29.13 11.83 -37.67
N ALA A 23 30.40 12.16 -37.52
CA ALA A 23 30.93 12.69 -36.28
C ALA A 23 30.45 14.14 -36.17
N HIS A 24 29.64 14.46 -35.18
CA HIS A 24 29.38 15.84 -34.76
C HIS A 24 30.21 16.12 -33.53
N ALA A 25 31.15 17.03 -33.75
CA ALA A 25 32.05 17.61 -32.76
C ALA A 25 31.26 18.36 -31.69
N MET A 26 31.65 18.14 -30.45
CA MET A 26 31.27 18.97 -29.30
C MET A 26 32.11 20.25 -29.32
N PRO A 27 31.56 21.44 -29.03
CA PRO A 27 32.36 22.58 -28.67
C PRO A 27 32.75 22.54 -27.21
N SER A 28 34.02 22.76 -26.97
CA SER A 28 34.68 22.91 -25.68
C SER A 28 34.32 24.24 -24.98
N PRO A 29 34.57 24.34 -23.66
CA PRO A 29 34.14 25.48 -22.87
C PRO A 29 35.09 26.67 -23.01
N PHE A 30 34.51 27.84 -22.85
CA PHE A 30 35.21 29.13 -22.84
C PHE A 30 36.20 29.20 -21.70
N GLU A 31 37.45 29.46 -22.07
CA GLU A 31 38.52 30.02 -21.23
C GLU A 31 38.19 31.47 -20.89
N THR A 32 38.24 31.79 -19.63
CA THR A 32 38.23 33.19 -19.17
C THR A 32 39.65 33.63 -18.90
N ASP A 33 40.03 34.59 -19.67
CA ASP A 33 41.30 35.33 -19.65
C ASP A 33 41.48 36.14 -18.37
N ALA A 34 42.68 36.10 -17.85
CA ALA A 34 43.17 36.92 -16.75
C ALA A 34 43.87 38.18 -17.30
N ALA A 35 43.52 39.32 -16.78
CA ALA A 35 44.32 40.53 -16.88
C ALA A 35 44.14 41.28 -15.55
N VAL A 36 45.14 41.30 -14.72
CA VAL A 36 46.32 42.17 -14.54
C VAL A 36 45.95 43.66 -14.44
N VAL A 37 46.36 44.28 -13.35
CA VAL A 37 47.13 45.50 -13.17
C VAL A 37 46.89 46.01 -11.75
N SER A 38 47.79 45.85 -10.82
CA SER A 38 48.86 46.77 -10.44
C SER A 38 48.40 48.06 -9.81
N ASP A 39 48.74 48.16 -8.60
CA ASP A 39 49.76 49.12 -8.02
C ASP A 39 49.15 50.36 -7.39
N VAL A 40 49.67 50.70 -6.27
CA VAL A 40 50.29 51.90 -5.79
C VAL A 40 50.09 52.15 -4.27
N THR A 41 51.06 51.79 -3.51
CA THR A 41 51.90 52.65 -2.64
C THR A 41 51.29 53.32 -1.42
N SER A 42 51.86 52.92 -0.31
CA SER A 42 52.48 53.70 0.75
C SER A 42 51.67 54.69 1.59
N GLY A 43 51.61 54.41 2.83
CA GLY A 43 51.24 55.39 3.86
C GLY A 43 51.60 54.89 5.24
N LEU A 44 52.81 55.29 5.64
CA LEU A 44 53.50 55.08 6.87
C LEU A 44 52.71 55.29 8.19
N THR A 45 52.89 54.34 9.09
CA THR A 45 53.27 54.57 10.50
C THR A 45 52.41 55.48 11.36
N ARG A 46 51.70 54.92 12.34
CA ARG A 46 51.74 55.45 13.69
C ARG A 46 51.45 54.39 14.73
N LEU A 47 52.45 54.01 15.48
CA LEU A 47 52.36 53.32 16.76
C LEU A 47 51.67 54.26 17.75
N ALA A 48 50.51 53.83 18.23
CA ALA A 48 49.97 54.33 19.49
C ALA A 48 49.65 53.12 20.33
N GLN A 49 50.45 52.89 21.33
CA GLN A 49 50.14 52.00 22.44
C GLN A 49 48.91 52.56 23.15
N ALA A 50 47.78 51.80 23.17
CA ALA A 50 46.73 52.04 24.07
C ALA A 50 46.49 50.79 24.92
N GLN A 51 46.54 51.02 26.20
CA GLN A 51 46.31 50.11 27.32
C GLN A 51 45.05 49.28 27.15
N PRO A 52 44.97 48.01 27.58
CA PRO A 52 43.79 47.24 27.55
C PRO A 52 42.79 47.74 28.63
N ALA A 53 41.70 48.34 28.20
CA ALA A 53 40.55 48.58 29.06
C ALA A 53 39.88 47.25 29.33
N GLN A 54 39.73 46.92 30.61
CA GLN A 54 38.93 45.78 31.06
C GLN A 54 37.50 45.95 30.58
N ALA A 55 37.05 44.97 29.75
CA ALA A 55 35.67 44.80 29.36
C ALA A 55 34.81 44.40 30.59
N PRO A 56 33.64 44.98 30.76
CA PRO A 56 32.69 44.53 31.82
C PRO A 56 32.27 43.11 31.54
N ALA A 57 32.22 42.28 32.58
CA ALA A 57 31.73 40.90 32.52
C ALA A 57 30.35 40.86 31.89
N ALA A 58 30.25 40.11 30.76
CA ALA A 58 28.98 39.82 30.12
C ALA A 58 28.11 38.99 31.07
N THR A 59 26.97 39.50 31.45
CA THR A 59 25.92 38.77 32.12
C THR A 59 25.53 37.54 31.24
N PRO A 60 25.45 36.31 31.78
CA PRO A 60 25.03 35.18 31.00
C PRO A 60 23.57 35.39 30.54
N ALA A 61 23.40 35.36 29.21
CA ALA A 61 22.08 35.38 28.61
C ALA A 61 21.27 34.17 29.12
N PRO A 62 19.96 34.32 29.39
CA PRO A 62 19.14 33.20 29.78
C PRO A 62 19.17 32.14 28.68
N ALA A 63 19.48 30.89 29.06
CA ALA A 63 19.40 29.76 28.16
C ALA A 63 18.05 29.75 27.46
N ALA A 64 18.05 29.81 26.12
CA ALA A 64 16.85 29.67 25.33
C ALA A 64 16.14 28.37 25.73
N ALA A 65 14.92 28.49 26.19
CA ALA A 65 14.06 27.33 26.44
C ALA A 65 14.03 26.45 25.18
N PRO A 66 14.10 25.13 25.31
CA PRO A 66 14.01 24.26 24.15
C PRO A 66 12.68 24.55 23.44
N SER A 67 12.76 24.95 22.18
CA SER A 67 11.57 25.05 21.31
C SER A 67 10.80 23.74 21.42
N PRO A 68 9.46 23.78 21.57
CA PRO A 68 8.68 22.58 21.57
C PRO A 68 9.00 21.84 20.28
N ALA A 69 9.53 20.62 20.40
CA ALA A 69 9.72 19.73 19.26
C ALA A 69 8.39 19.67 18.51
N ALA A 70 8.42 20.03 17.23
CA ALA A 70 7.26 19.89 16.37
C ALA A 70 6.73 18.46 16.54
N THR A 71 5.55 18.34 17.12
CA THR A 71 4.86 17.08 17.24
C THR A 71 4.58 16.66 15.81
N THR A 72 5.38 15.77 15.26
CA THR A 72 5.03 15.08 14.01
C THR A 72 3.68 14.44 14.27
N ILE A 73 2.65 14.93 13.58
CA ILE A 73 1.33 14.28 13.54
C ILE A 73 1.66 12.89 13.01
N ALA A 74 1.58 11.89 13.89
CA ALA A 74 1.79 10.51 13.49
C ALA A 74 0.65 10.20 12.50
N ASP A 75 1.00 9.82 11.28
CA ASP A 75 0.02 9.45 10.26
C ASP A 75 -0.93 8.41 10.84
N GLU A 76 -2.24 8.64 10.72
CA GLU A 76 -3.23 7.70 11.22
C GLU A 76 -3.27 6.48 10.27
N PRO A 77 -3.26 5.23 10.80
CA PRO A 77 -3.36 4.06 9.96
C PRO A 77 -4.73 4.01 9.26
N ILE A 78 -4.70 3.84 7.95
CA ILE A 78 -5.88 3.82 7.08
C ILE A 78 -6.38 2.41 6.79
N GLY A 79 -5.60 1.38 7.14
CA GLY A 79 -5.93 -0.02 6.90
C GLY A 79 -4.99 -0.95 7.64
N ASN A 80 -5.14 -2.24 7.39
CA ASN A 80 -4.32 -3.29 8.00
C ASN A 80 -4.16 -4.50 7.08
N VAL A 81 -3.12 -5.29 7.32
CA VAL A 81 -2.92 -6.60 6.70
C VAL A 81 -3.90 -7.60 7.30
N ALA A 82 -4.87 -8.05 6.50
CA ALA A 82 -5.89 -9.01 6.91
C ALA A 82 -5.43 -10.46 6.72
N THR A 83 -4.74 -10.74 5.60
CA THR A 83 -4.23 -12.07 5.27
C THR A 83 -2.86 -11.96 4.61
N LEU A 84 -1.97 -12.92 4.88
CA LEU A 84 -0.66 -13.00 4.24
C LEU A 84 -0.29 -14.47 4.05
N THR A 85 0.09 -14.82 2.82
CA THR A 85 0.69 -16.09 2.45
C THR A 85 2.00 -15.82 1.74
N GLY A 86 3.07 -16.50 2.13
CA GLY A 86 4.40 -16.21 1.59
C GLY A 86 4.98 -14.91 2.16
N SER A 87 5.53 -14.06 1.30
CA SER A 87 6.23 -12.82 1.69
C SER A 87 5.69 -11.62 0.94
N ALA A 88 5.51 -10.51 1.66
CA ALA A 88 5.17 -9.22 1.10
C ALA A 88 6.00 -8.13 1.78
N THR A 89 6.18 -7.01 1.11
CA THR A 89 6.88 -5.83 1.62
C THR A 89 6.03 -4.59 1.47
N VAL A 90 6.19 -3.67 2.40
CA VAL A 90 5.72 -2.29 2.26
C VAL A 90 6.94 -1.39 2.08
N THR A 91 6.88 -0.49 1.10
CA THR A 91 7.85 0.60 0.98
C THR A 91 7.18 1.88 1.46
N ARG A 92 7.67 2.42 2.56
CA ARG A 92 7.22 3.66 3.19
C ARG A 92 8.40 4.62 3.28
N ASN A 93 8.23 5.87 2.80
CA ASN A 93 9.31 6.86 2.76
C ASN A 93 10.61 6.30 2.13
N LYS A 94 10.47 5.55 1.01
CA LYS A 94 11.56 4.88 0.28
C LYS A 94 12.27 3.76 1.04
N THR A 95 11.78 3.37 2.22
CA THR A 95 12.35 2.28 3.01
C THR A 95 11.47 1.04 2.89
N PRO A 96 11.97 -0.07 2.32
CA PRO A 96 11.24 -1.32 2.26
C PRO A 96 11.29 -2.05 3.61
N THR A 97 10.16 -2.55 4.06
CA THR A 97 10.00 -3.31 5.31
C THR A 97 9.14 -4.55 5.04
N PRO A 98 9.49 -5.73 5.57
CA PRO A 98 8.61 -6.91 5.50
C PRO A 98 7.26 -6.65 6.19
N LEU A 99 6.19 -7.16 5.60
CA LEU A 99 4.85 -7.11 6.16
C LEU A 99 4.53 -8.38 6.93
N HIS A 100 3.76 -8.21 8.02
CA HIS A 100 3.20 -9.26 8.85
C HIS A 100 1.68 -9.12 8.96
N LEU A 101 1.03 -10.17 9.48
CA LEU A 101 -0.41 -10.10 9.77
C LEU A 101 -0.70 -8.99 10.77
N GLN A 102 -1.77 -8.24 10.51
CA GLN A 102 -2.25 -7.12 11.32
C GLN A 102 -1.35 -5.87 11.31
N ASP A 103 -0.28 -5.83 10.50
CA ASP A 103 0.49 -4.61 10.32
C ASP A 103 -0.38 -3.47 9.79
N ASP A 104 -0.06 -2.27 10.25
CA ASP A 104 -0.76 -1.04 9.84
C ASP A 104 -0.32 -0.57 8.45
N ILE A 105 -1.31 -0.16 7.67
CA ILE A 105 -1.12 0.45 6.34
C ILE A 105 -1.44 1.94 6.42
N PHE A 106 -0.62 2.75 5.76
CA PHE A 106 -0.71 4.19 5.75
C PHE A 106 -0.84 4.73 4.32
N GLN A 107 -1.28 5.96 4.21
CA GLN A 107 -1.28 6.66 2.93
C GLN A 107 0.15 6.80 2.40
N GLY A 108 0.34 6.65 1.10
CA GLY A 108 1.65 6.66 0.44
C GLY A 108 2.40 5.32 0.48
N ASP A 109 1.87 4.29 1.16
CA ASP A 109 2.50 2.98 1.19
C ASP A 109 2.46 2.31 -0.19
N VAL A 110 3.59 1.73 -0.60
CA VAL A 110 3.70 0.85 -1.76
C VAL A 110 3.78 -0.59 -1.28
N LEU A 111 2.76 -1.39 -1.58
CA LEU A 111 2.65 -2.79 -1.18
C LEU A 111 3.08 -3.68 -2.32
N GLN A 112 3.95 -4.63 -2.05
CA GLN A 112 4.47 -5.57 -3.05
C GLN A 112 4.50 -6.99 -2.51
N THR A 113 3.95 -7.93 -3.29
CA THR A 113 4.06 -9.36 -3.03
C THR A 113 5.23 -9.97 -3.80
N GLN A 114 5.84 -11.00 -3.20
CA GLN A 114 6.85 -11.80 -3.86
C GLN A 114 6.24 -12.92 -4.73
N ALA A 115 7.08 -13.69 -5.42
CA ALA A 115 6.65 -14.89 -6.13
C ALA A 115 5.95 -15.86 -5.15
N ASN A 116 4.90 -16.54 -5.61
CA ASN A 116 4.11 -17.51 -4.82
C ASN A 116 3.53 -16.94 -3.52
N SER A 117 3.28 -15.64 -3.48
CA SER A 117 2.77 -14.95 -2.31
C SER A 117 1.41 -14.33 -2.59
N ALA A 118 0.62 -14.11 -1.53
CA ALA A 118 -0.64 -13.39 -1.58
C ALA A 118 -0.78 -12.51 -0.35
N LEU A 119 -1.30 -11.31 -0.54
CA LEU A 119 -1.48 -10.30 0.51
C LEU A 119 -2.91 -9.75 0.43
N GLY A 120 -3.68 -9.91 1.51
CA GLY A 120 -4.98 -9.27 1.68
C GLY A 120 -4.87 -8.08 2.63
N VAL A 121 -5.29 -6.91 2.16
CA VAL A 121 -5.30 -5.65 2.93
C VAL A 121 -6.71 -5.12 3.00
N THR A 122 -7.16 -4.77 4.19
CA THR A 122 -8.48 -4.16 4.42
C THR A 122 -8.33 -2.77 5.01
N PHE A 123 -9.01 -1.81 4.39
CA PHE A 123 -9.03 -0.40 4.78
C PHE A 123 -10.13 -0.12 5.82
N ASN A 124 -10.07 1.05 6.44
CA ASN A 124 -10.99 1.45 7.52
C ASN A 124 -12.46 1.52 7.09
N ASP A 125 -12.74 1.69 5.78
CA ASP A 125 -14.07 1.65 5.17
C ASP A 125 -14.54 0.23 4.80
N ALA A 126 -13.74 -0.80 5.09
CA ALA A 126 -13.89 -2.20 4.70
C ALA A 126 -13.62 -2.50 3.22
N THR A 127 -13.16 -1.54 2.42
CA THR A 127 -12.57 -1.83 1.11
C THR A 127 -11.39 -2.77 1.29
N THR A 128 -11.33 -3.81 0.47
CA THR A 128 -10.30 -4.86 0.61
C THR A 128 -9.65 -5.13 -0.73
N PHE A 129 -8.35 -5.21 -0.73
CA PHE A 129 -7.54 -5.67 -1.87
C PHE A 129 -6.89 -7.01 -1.56
N ASN A 130 -6.83 -7.88 -2.55
CA ASN A 130 -6.05 -9.11 -2.52
C ASN A 130 -5.07 -9.11 -3.68
N LEU A 131 -3.79 -8.95 -3.37
CA LEU A 131 -2.68 -9.01 -4.30
C LEU A 131 -2.25 -10.47 -4.44
N THR A 132 -2.15 -10.96 -5.67
CA THR A 132 -1.54 -12.27 -5.95
C THR A 132 -0.02 -12.16 -6.11
N ALA A 133 0.64 -13.19 -6.57
CA ALA A 133 2.09 -13.22 -6.73
C ALA A 133 2.62 -12.08 -7.62
N SER A 134 3.72 -11.47 -7.21
CA SER A 134 4.45 -10.43 -7.93
C SER A 134 3.61 -9.20 -8.31
N ALA A 135 2.59 -8.89 -7.51
CA ALA A 135 1.74 -7.71 -7.67
C ALA A 135 2.28 -6.51 -6.89
N THR A 136 1.97 -5.32 -7.37
CA THR A 136 2.33 -4.06 -6.72
C THR A 136 1.16 -3.09 -6.79
N ILE A 137 0.79 -2.52 -5.63
CA ILE A 137 -0.21 -1.46 -5.49
C ILE A 137 0.35 -0.34 -4.62
N THR A 138 0.02 0.90 -4.98
CA THR A 138 0.30 2.10 -4.17
C THR A 138 -1.01 2.66 -3.63
N VAL A 139 -1.00 3.12 -2.39
CA VAL A 139 -2.12 3.85 -1.78
C VAL A 139 -1.83 5.34 -1.91
N ASP A 140 -2.26 5.95 -3.02
CA ASP A 140 -1.90 7.35 -3.32
C ASP A 140 -2.68 8.32 -2.43
N ASN A 141 -3.98 8.11 -2.28
CA ASN A 141 -4.85 8.94 -1.45
C ASN A 141 -5.92 8.08 -0.78
N TYR A 142 -6.24 8.42 0.46
CA TYR A 142 -7.33 7.77 1.17
C TYR A 142 -7.92 8.73 2.22
N VAL A 143 -9.18 9.07 2.04
CA VAL A 143 -9.97 9.89 2.97
C VAL A 143 -11.26 9.14 3.28
N TYR A 144 -11.44 8.79 4.53
CA TYR A 144 -12.65 8.11 4.97
C TYR A 144 -13.11 8.61 6.34
N GLU A 145 -14.35 9.06 6.39
CA GLU A 145 -15.10 9.39 7.58
C GLU A 145 -16.43 8.63 7.56
N ASP A 146 -16.79 7.99 8.66
CA ASP A 146 -18.03 7.25 8.77
C ASP A 146 -19.24 8.21 8.67
N GLY A 147 -20.09 8.01 7.66
CA GLY A 147 -21.17 8.95 7.33
C GLY A 147 -20.72 10.23 6.63
N GLY A 148 -19.42 10.40 6.38
CA GLY A 148 -18.86 11.56 5.66
C GLY A 148 -19.31 11.62 4.21
N LYS A 149 -19.41 12.84 3.67
CA LYS A 149 -19.82 13.11 2.27
C LYS A 149 -18.64 13.32 1.32
N GLN A 150 -17.43 13.49 1.85
CA GLN A 150 -16.21 13.77 1.08
C GLN A 150 -15.22 12.61 1.13
N ASN A 151 -15.74 11.38 1.23
CA ASN A 151 -14.93 10.19 1.19
C ASN A 151 -14.31 10.02 -0.21
N GLY A 152 -13.05 9.63 -0.28
CA GLY A 152 -12.34 9.43 -1.53
C GLY A 152 -11.16 8.50 -1.36
N ALA A 153 -10.86 7.73 -2.40
CA ALA A 153 -9.69 6.88 -2.41
C ALA A 153 -9.10 6.79 -3.82
N LEU A 154 -7.78 6.85 -3.91
CA LEU A 154 -7.01 6.64 -5.13
C LEU A 154 -5.95 5.58 -4.87
N PHE A 155 -5.99 4.53 -5.66
CA PHE A 155 -5.02 3.44 -5.65
C PHE A 155 -4.36 3.34 -7.01
N ASP A 156 -3.08 2.98 -7.06
CA ASP A 156 -2.37 2.71 -8.32
C ASP A 156 -1.93 1.24 -8.37
N VAL A 157 -2.46 0.47 -9.32
CA VAL A 157 -2.06 -0.91 -9.60
C VAL A 157 -1.01 -0.91 -10.69
N ALA A 158 0.26 -0.97 -10.29
CA ALA A 158 1.39 -0.89 -11.20
C ALA A 158 1.61 -2.19 -11.99
N ARG A 159 1.39 -3.36 -11.37
CA ARG A 159 1.59 -4.67 -11.99
C ARG A 159 0.95 -5.82 -11.20
N GLY A 160 0.79 -6.96 -11.86
CA GLY A 160 0.29 -8.20 -11.28
C GLY A 160 -1.22 -8.32 -11.34
N THR A 161 -1.76 -9.32 -10.66
CA THR A 161 -3.20 -9.55 -10.54
C THR A 161 -3.67 -9.10 -9.17
N VAL A 162 -4.62 -8.19 -9.16
CA VAL A 162 -5.19 -7.59 -7.95
C VAL A 162 -6.71 -7.71 -7.99
N ALA A 163 -7.27 -8.42 -7.03
CA ALA A 163 -8.71 -8.42 -6.78
C ALA A 163 -9.06 -7.38 -5.72
N PHE A 164 -10.24 -6.80 -5.82
CA PHE A 164 -10.74 -5.86 -4.82
C PHE A 164 -12.23 -6.06 -4.54
N VAL A 165 -12.64 -5.71 -3.34
CA VAL A 165 -14.05 -5.52 -2.95
C VAL A 165 -14.17 -4.07 -2.47
N ALA A 166 -14.89 -3.28 -3.20
CA ALA A 166 -15.12 -1.88 -2.88
C ALA A 166 -16.24 -1.74 -1.84
N ALA A 167 -16.01 -0.93 -0.81
CA ALA A 167 -16.97 -0.78 0.29
C ALA A 167 -17.46 0.68 0.45
N ALA A 168 -17.42 1.24 1.65
CA ALA A 168 -18.13 2.49 1.95
C ALA A 168 -17.66 3.68 1.10
N VAL A 169 -16.37 3.84 0.85
CA VAL A 169 -15.85 4.93 0.02
C VAL A 169 -16.42 4.89 -1.41
N ALA A 170 -16.57 3.70 -1.99
CA ALA A 170 -17.13 3.56 -3.33
C ALA A 170 -18.63 3.87 -3.41
N HIS A 171 -19.35 3.78 -2.29
CA HIS A 171 -20.79 4.09 -2.22
C HIS A 171 -21.06 5.56 -1.88
N THR A 172 -20.22 6.16 -1.03
CA THR A 172 -20.44 7.50 -0.46
C THR A 172 -19.52 8.58 -1.03
N GLY A 173 -18.49 8.20 -1.78
CA GLY A 173 -17.45 9.10 -2.27
C GLY A 173 -16.95 8.76 -3.66
N ASP A 174 -15.70 9.09 -3.90
CA ASP A 174 -14.99 8.89 -5.16
C ASP A 174 -13.86 7.86 -4.99
N MET A 175 -14.12 6.62 -5.33
CA MET A 175 -13.09 5.57 -5.37
C MET A 175 -12.56 5.40 -6.77
N ARG A 176 -11.25 5.57 -6.94
CA ARG A 176 -10.54 5.39 -8.22
C ARG A 176 -9.41 4.40 -8.09
N ILE A 177 -9.20 3.64 -9.18
CA ILE A 177 -8.02 2.79 -9.32
C ILE A 177 -7.34 3.17 -10.63
N SER A 178 -6.07 3.56 -10.54
CA SER A 178 -5.21 3.85 -11.67
C SER A 178 -4.44 2.60 -12.10
N THR A 179 -4.20 2.47 -13.39
CA THR A 179 -3.36 1.43 -14.00
C THR A 179 -2.50 2.05 -15.10
N PRO A 180 -1.49 1.39 -15.64
CA PRO A 180 -0.70 1.92 -16.75
C PRO A 180 -1.50 2.33 -18.00
N SER A 181 -2.69 1.76 -18.22
CA SER A 181 -3.47 2.00 -19.45
C SER A 181 -4.84 2.64 -19.20
N ALA A 182 -5.34 2.66 -17.97
CA ALA A 182 -6.69 3.15 -17.67
C ALA A 182 -6.80 3.68 -16.25
N THR A 183 -7.81 4.53 -16.05
CA THR A 183 -8.32 4.93 -14.73
C THR A 183 -9.74 4.41 -14.56
N LEU A 184 -10.00 3.75 -13.43
CA LEU A 184 -11.28 3.13 -13.10
C LEU A 184 -12.00 3.95 -12.05
N GLY A 185 -13.26 4.27 -12.28
CA GLY A 185 -14.18 4.79 -11.26
C GLY A 185 -15.03 3.64 -10.71
N ILE A 186 -14.94 3.37 -9.41
CA ILE A 186 -15.57 2.21 -8.79
C ILE A 186 -16.84 2.64 -8.04
N ARG A 187 -17.91 1.89 -8.24
CA ARG A 187 -19.20 2.09 -7.56
C ARG A 187 -19.68 0.78 -6.96
N GLY A 188 -19.14 0.43 -5.78
CA GLY A 188 -19.56 -0.68 -4.94
C GLY A 188 -19.65 -2.03 -5.66
N THR A 189 -18.54 -2.72 -5.83
CA THR A 189 -18.48 -4.02 -6.51
C THR A 189 -17.18 -4.75 -6.26
N THR A 190 -17.16 -6.04 -6.58
CA THR A 190 -15.96 -6.87 -6.64
C THR A 190 -15.37 -6.81 -8.05
N GLY A 191 -14.07 -6.56 -8.15
CA GLY A 191 -13.35 -6.54 -9.43
C GLY A 191 -12.01 -7.26 -9.38
N LEU A 192 -11.52 -7.56 -10.57
CA LEU A 192 -10.19 -8.15 -10.80
C LEU A 192 -9.48 -7.35 -11.88
N ILE A 193 -8.25 -6.94 -11.59
CA ILE A 193 -7.38 -6.19 -12.49
C ILE A 193 -6.13 -7.01 -12.75
N GLU A 194 -5.77 -7.18 -14.02
CA GLU A 194 -4.55 -7.86 -14.43
C GLU A 194 -3.68 -6.90 -15.24
N VAL A 195 -2.56 -6.52 -14.65
CA VAL A 195 -1.55 -5.65 -15.26
C VAL A 195 -0.31 -6.48 -15.55
N PRO A 196 0.10 -6.61 -16.81
CA PRO A 196 1.30 -7.37 -17.18
C PRO A 196 2.56 -6.84 -16.53
N GLN A 197 3.54 -7.71 -16.33
CA GLN A 197 4.87 -7.31 -15.89
C GLN A 197 5.53 -6.41 -16.94
N GLY A 198 6.23 -5.36 -16.50
CA GLY A 198 6.88 -4.39 -17.37
C GLY A 198 5.97 -3.33 -17.96
N ALA A 199 4.66 -3.38 -17.70
CA ALA A 199 3.76 -2.29 -18.04
C ALA A 199 4.09 -1.04 -17.21
N SER A 200 4.03 0.13 -17.84
CA SER A 200 4.19 1.43 -17.18
C SER A 200 3.42 2.51 -17.95
N ALA A 201 3.27 3.69 -17.37
CA ALA A 201 2.65 4.82 -18.07
C ALA A 201 3.40 5.22 -19.34
N ALA A 202 4.74 5.05 -19.34
CA ALA A 202 5.58 5.32 -20.52
C ALA A 202 5.57 4.17 -21.54
N ASN A 203 5.30 2.94 -21.09
CA ASN A 203 5.21 1.75 -21.93
C ASN A 203 3.93 0.96 -21.56
N PRO A 204 2.73 1.47 -21.93
CA PRO A 204 1.49 0.83 -21.57
C PRO A 204 1.33 -0.52 -22.28
N SER A 205 0.81 -1.50 -21.55
CA SER A 205 0.49 -2.83 -22.05
C SER A 205 -1.02 -3.08 -21.95
N ASN A 206 -1.48 -4.20 -22.52
CA ASN A 206 -2.86 -4.61 -22.38
C ASN A 206 -3.21 -4.86 -20.91
N VAL A 207 -4.20 -4.16 -20.38
CA VAL A 207 -4.71 -4.34 -19.02
C VAL A 207 -6.08 -5.00 -19.09
N ALA A 208 -6.29 -6.11 -18.37
CA ALA A 208 -7.59 -6.73 -18.25
C ALA A 208 -8.29 -6.23 -16.97
N ILE A 209 -9.55 -5.84 -17.11
CA ILE A 209 -10.42 -5.38 -16.04
C ILE A 209 -11.68 -6.22 -16.08
N LYS A 210 -12.01 -6.87 -14.97
CA LYS A 210 -13.14 -7.79 -14.85
C LYS A 210 -14.02 -7.41 -13.68
N LEU A 211 -15.32 -7.54 -13.85
CA LEU A 211 -16.32 -7.26 -12.85
C LEU A 211 -16.94 -8.58 -12.37
N TYR A 212 -16.98 -8.77 -11.06
CA TYR A 212 -17.58 -9.94 -10.43
C TYR A 212 -18.67 -9.52 -9.42
N PRO A 213 -19.63 -10.41 -9.13
CA PRO A 213 -20.58 -10.17 -8.05
C PRO A 213 -19.88 -10.08 -6.69
N ASP A 214 -20.44 -9.29 -5.79
CA ASP A 214 -20.08 -9.28 -4.38
C ASP A 214 -20.53 -10.59 -3.69
N ALA A 215 -20.11 -10.79 -2.45
CA ALA A 215 -20.46 -11.99 -1.68
C ALA A 215 -21.98 -12.17 -1.48
N ASP A 216 -22.76 -11.10 -1.55
CA ASP A 216 -24.22 -11.09 -1.49
C ASP A 216 -24.91 -11.23 -2.87
N GLY A 217 -24.13 -11.42 -3.93
CA GLY A 217 -24.59 -11.56 -5.31
C GLY A 217 -24.89 -10.24 -6.02
N ARG A 218 -24.73 -9.10 -5.37
CA ARG A 218 -24.91 -7.79 -6.00
C ARG A 218 -23.78 -7.49 -6.97
N VAL A 219 -24.10 -6.71 -7.99
CA VAL A 219 -23.13 -6.24 -8.98
C VAL A 219 -23.24 -4.73 -9.04
N GLY A 220 -22.14 -4.04 -8.77
CA GLY A 220 -22.07 -2.60 -8.93
C GLY A 220 -21.65 -2.20 -10.34
N ARG A 221 -20.83 -1.15 -10.43
CA ARG A 221 -20.38 -0.60 -11.71
C ARG A 221 -18.91 -0.20 -11.66
N ILE A 222 -18.20 -0.47 -12.75
CA ILE A 222 -16.87 0.06 -13.00
C ILE A 222 -16.94 0.96 -14.25
N GLU A 223 -16.63 2.23 -14.09
CA GLU A 223 -16.40 3.16 -15.18
C GLU A 223 -14.95 3.05 -15.62
N VAL A 224 -14.71 2.90 -16.91
CA VAL A 224 -13.36 2.73 -17.47
C VAL A 224 -13.04 3.92 -18.36
N ASN A 225 -12.00 4.64 -18.00
CA ASN A 225 -11.46 5.77 -18.76
C ASN A 225 -10.01 5.46 -19.18
N GLY A 226 -9.62 5.83 -20.38
CA GLY A 226 -8.23 5.77 -20.83
C GLY A 226 -7.36 6.76 -20.04
N ARG A 227 -6.07 6.53 -20.00
CA ARG A 227 -5.15 7.51 -19.38
C ARG A 227 -5.10 8.85 -20.13
N ASP A 228 -5.54 8.87 -21.38
CA ASP A 228 -5.77 10.08 -22.19
C ASP A 228 -7.05 10.84 -21.79
N GLY A 229 -7.78 10.36 -20.77
CA GLY A 229 -9.04 10.93 -20.32
C GLY A 229 -10.26 10.53 -21.15
N SER A 230 -10.09 9.77 -22.23
CA SER A 230 -11.20 9.29 -23.05
C SER A 230 -12.06 8.29 -22.27
N ARG A 231 -13.40 8.43 -22.37
CA ARG A 231 -14.31 7.44 -21.79
C ARG A 231 -14.34 6.19 -22.66
N LEU A 232 -13.96 5.05 -22.09
CA LEU A 232 -13.87 3.78 -22.82
C LEU A 232 -15.13 2.92 -22.63
N GLY A 233 -15.85 3.07 -21.52
CA GLY A 233 -17.10 2.34 -21.29
C GLY A 233 -17.40 2.07 -19.81
N PHE A 234 -18.40 1.18 -19.61
CA PHE A 234 -18.86 0.74 -18.30
C PHE A 234 -18.95 -0.76 -18.25
N LEU A 235 -18.55 -1.35 -17.13
CA LEU A 235 -18.86 -2.72 -16.75
C LEU A 235 -19.99 -2.68 -15.73
N THR A 236 -21.11 -3.35 -16.02
CA THR A 236 -22.32 -3.40 -15.19
C THR A 236 -22.88 -4.81 -15.04
N GLN A 237 -22.30 -5.79 -15.73
CA GLN A 237 -22.72 -7.19 -15.67
C GLN A 237 -21.64 -8.01 -14.98
N GLY A 238 -22.03 -8.86 -14.05
CA GLY A 238 -21.13 -9.80 -13.40
C GLY A 238 -20.52 -10.79 -14.39
N SER A 239 -19.28 -11.18 -14.13
CA SER A 239 -18.49 -12.06 -15.01
C SER A 239 -18.25 -11.49 -16.41
N SER A 240 -18.17 -10.15 -16.52
CA SER A 240 -17.81 -9.44 -17.74
C SER A 240 -16.49 -8.69 -17.55
N GLY A 241 -15.87 -8.26 -18.66
CA GLY A 241 -14.62 -7.54 -18.61
C GLY A 241 -14.29 -6.79 -19.88
N PHE A 242 -13.25 -5.95 -19.76
CA PHE A 242 -12.58 -5.31 -20.87
C PHE A 242 -11.09 -5.63 -20.86
N THR A 243 -10.52 -5.75 -22.06
CA THR A 243 -9.08 -5.61 -22.27
C THR A 243 -8.81 -4.21 -22.77
N ILE A 244 -8.08 -3.40 -22.02
CA ILE A 244 -7.65 -2.07 -22.44
C ILE A 244 -6.38 -2.21 -23.24
N ARG A 245 -6.41 -1.77 -24.48
CA ARG A 245 -5.29 -1.86 -25.42
C ARG A 245 -4.75 -0.47 -25.72
N PRO A 246 -3.44 -0.26 -25.57
CA PRO A 246 -2.80 0.95 -26.08
C PRO A 246 -2.83 0.91 -27.61
N GLY A 247 -3.20 2.01 -28.21
CA GLY A 247 -3.25 2.20 -29.66
C GLY A 247 -2.25 3.25 -30.13
N ALA A 248 -2.33 3.60 -31.41
CA ALA A 248 -1.50 4.64 -31.99
C ALA A 248 -1.81 6.01 -31.37
N MET A 249 -0.81 6.91 -31.34
CA MET A 249 -0.92 8.30 -30.84
C MET A 249 -1.38 8.41 -29.37
N GLY A 250 -1.04 7.42 -28.53
CA GLY A 250 -1.38 7.45 -27.10
C GLY A 250 -2.87 7.25 -26.79
N ARG A 251 -3.68 6.85 -27.76
CA ARG A 251 -5.10 6.51 -27.54
C ARG A 251 -5.23 5.13 -26.94
N PHE A 252 -6.32 4.93 -26.21
CA PHE A 252 -6.67 3.63 -25.60
C PHE A 252 -8.01 3.13 -26.15
N ALA A 253 -8.16 1.81 -26.21
CA ALA A 253 -9.41 1.20 -26.64
C ALA A 253 -9.80 0.07 -25.66
N ALA A 254 -11.06 0.04 -25.26
CA ALA A 254 -11.64 -1.06 -24.51
C ALA A 254 -12.22 -2.10 -25.47
N VAL A 255 -11.71 -3.32 -25.41
CA VAL A 255 -12.22 -4.46 -26.17
C VAL A 255 -12.92 -5.41 -25.19
N PRO A 256 -14.17 -5.81 -25.46
CA PRO A 256 -14.84 -6.79 -24.61
C PRO A 256 -14.00 -8.05 -24.43
N LEU A 257 -13.86 -8.49 -23.19
CA LEU A 257 -13.10 -9.67 -22.82
C LEU A 257 -14.03 -10.89 -22.73
N VAL A 258 -13.76 -11.89 -23.57
CA VAL A 258 -14.40 -13.19 -23.45
C VAL A 258 -13.64 -14.01 -22.40
N ILE A 259 -14.27 -14.26 -21.25
CA ILE A 259 -13.68 -15.03 -20.15
C ILE A 259 -13.90 -16.52 -20.45
N SER A 260 -12.82 -17.26 -20.69
CA SER A 260 -12.90 -18.72 -20.91
C SER A 260 -13.29 -19.44 -19.60
N PRO A 261 -13.89 -20.65 -19.66
CA PRO A 261 -14.25 -21.43 -18.47
C PRO A 261 -13.06 -21.67 -17.52
N GLN A 262 -11.89 -21.95 -18.05
CA GLN A 262 -10.67 -22.15 -17.25
C GLN A 262 -10.23 -20.85 -16.56
N GLN A 263 -10.36 -19.71 -17.24
CA GLN A 263 -10.07 -18.40 -16.68
C GLN A 263 -11.07 -18.04 -15.59
N ALA A 264 -12.36 -18.32 -15.83
CA ALA A 264 -13.42 -18.11 -14.83
C ALA A 264 -13.15 -18.90 -13.54
N LEU A 265 -12.70 -20.15 -13.63
CA LEU A 265 -12.36 -20.94 -12.45
C LEU A 265 -11.19 -20.38 -11.66
N ARG A 266 -10.13 -19.90 -12.34
CA ARG A 266 -9.00 -19.22 -11.68
C ARG A 266 -9.44 -17.93 -11.00
N ASP A 267 -10.19 -17.12 -11.71
CA ASP A 267 -10.69 -15.83 -11.22
C ASP A 267 -11.61 -16.03 -10.00
N GLN A 268 -12.48 -17.02 -10.01
CA GLN A 268 -13.31 -17.39 -8.86
C GLN A 268 -12.49 -17.77 -7.63
N GLY A 269 -11.33 -18.42 -7.82
CA GLY A 269 -10.39 -18.70 -6.73
C GLY A 269 -9.90 -17.42 -6.07
N ILE A 270 -9.47 -16.44 -6.88
CA ILE A 270 -8.96 -15.15 -6.41
C ILE A 270 -10.09 -14.31 -5.77
N VAL A 271 -11.28 -14.31 -6.38
CA VAL A 271 -12.46 -13.61 -5.85
C VAL A 271 -12.86 -14.17 -4.47
N ARG A 272 -12.85 -15.48 -4.28
CA ARG A 272 -13.08 -16.08 -2.95
C ARG A 272 -12.02 -15.65 -1.93
N GLN A 273 -10.75 -15.53 -2.34
CA GLN A 273 -9.68 -15.07 -1.45
C GLN A 273 -9.90 -13.62 -0.99
N VAL A 274 -10.29 -12.70 -1.88
CA VAL A 274 -10.55 -11.31 -1.48
C VAL A 274 -11.77 -11.21 -0.57
N HIS A 275 -12.83 -11.98 -0.78
CA HIS A 275 -14.00 -12.02 0.12
C HIS A 275 -13.60 -12.58 1.50
N ALA A 276 -12.78 -13.62 1.56
CA ALA A 276 -12.26 -14.15 2.81
C ALA A 276 -11.39 -13.10 3.55
N ALA A 277 -10.48 -12.44 2.83
CA ALA A 277 -9.67 -11.37 3.39
C ALA A 277 -10.54 -10.21 3.92
N GLN A 278 -11.61 -9.84 3.20
CA GLN A 278 -12.56 -8.82 3.65
C GLN A 278 -13.26 -9.23 4.95
N SER A 279 -13.69 -10.48 5.06
CA SER A 279 -14.33 -10.99 6.28
C SER A 279 -13.42 -10.87 7.51
N VAL A 280 -12.16 -11.32 7.37
CA VAL A 280 -11.14 -11.19 8.43
C VAL A 280 -10.84 -9.73 8.74
N GLY A 281 -10.60 -8.93 7.69
CA GLY A 281 -10.25 -7.52 7.83
C GLY A 281 -11.33 -6.69 8.51
N ARG A 282 -12.60 -6.92 8.21
CA ARG A 282 -13.72 -6.25 8.90
C ARG A 282 -13.72 -6.53 10.40
N GLN A 283 -13.37 -7.73 10.83
CA GLN A 283 -13.26 -8.05 12.25
C GLN A 283 -12.13 -7.24 12.90
N ILE A 284 -10.96 -7.16 12.26
CA ILE A 284 -9.83 -6.40 12.76
C ILE A 284 -10.18 -4.91 12.86
N VAL A 285 -10.76 -4.32 11.81
CA VAL A 285 -11.19 -2.91 11.78
C VAL A 285 -12.18 -2.62 12.91
N THR A 286 -13.17 -3.50 13.10
CA THR A 286 -14.18 -3.35 14.18
C THR A 286 -13.53 -3.42 15.55
N GLN A 287 -12.64 -4.39 15.80
CA GLN A 287 -11.93 -4.52 17.08
C GLN A 287 -11.07 -3.30 17.37
N ARG A 288 -10.34 -2.78 16.37
CA ARG A 288 -9.53 -1.57 16.51
C ARG A 288 -10.38 -0.33 16.81
N ARG A 289 -11.54 -0.21 16.15
CA ARG A 289 -12.49 0.89 16.42
C ARG A 289 -12.96 0.85 17.87
N ILE A 290 -13.36 -0.32 18.40
CA ILE A 290 -13.76 -0.51 19.79
C ILE A 290 -12.61 -0.16 20.75
N GLN A 291 -11.40 -0.63 20.49
CA GLN A 291 -10.23 -0.33 21.31
C GLN A 291 -9.90 1.18 21.38
N ARG A 292 -10.01 1.89 20.24
CA ARG A 292 -9.83 3.34 20.21
C ARG A 292 -10.89 4.07 21.02
N GLN A 293 -12.15 3.64 20.97
CA GLN A 293 -13.25 4.22 21.75
C GLN A 293 -13.07 3.99 23.26
N GLN A 294 -12.55 2.81 23.65
CA GLN A 294 -12.32 2.46 25.06
C GLN A 294 -11.04 3.09 25.63
N ASN A 295 -10.09 3.46 24.79
CA ASN A 295 -8.78 3.95 25.22
C ASN A 295 -8.28 5.11 24.32
N PRO A 296 -8.94 6.29 24.37
CA PRO A 296 -8.64 7.41 23.47
C PRO A 296 -7.21 7.97 23.66
N ASN A 297 -6.54 7.61 24.76
CA ASN A 297 -5.18 8.07 25.07
C ASN A 297 -4.06 7.12 24.64
N ARG A 298 -4.39 5.94 24.08
CA ARG A 298 -3.41 5.01 23.48
C ARG A 298 -3.25 5.35 22.00
N ASN A 299 -2.28 6.19 21.70
CA ASN A 299 -1.80 6.37 20.32
C ASN A 299 -1.11 5.06 19.86
N PRO A 300 -1.64 4.31 18.86
CA PRO A 300 -1.07 3.04 18.41
C PRO A 300 0.31 3.18 17.76
N SER A 301 0.74 4.41 17.43
CA SER A 301 2.01 4.68 16.75
C SER A 301 3.27 4.64 17.64
N ARG A 302 3.15 4.26 18.91
CA ARG A 302 4.32 4.00 19.78
C ARG A 302 4.60 2.50 19.89
N VAL A 303 4.91 1.85 18.81
CA VAL A 303 5.76 0.67 18.87
C VAL A 303 7.18 1.19 19.05
N ASN A 304 7.66 1.16 20.29
CA ASN A 304 9.03 1.51 20.62
C ASN A 304 9.93 0.36 20.11
N PRO A 305 10.76 0.53 19.06
CA PRO A 305 11.59 -0.56 18.53
C PRO A 305 12.72 -0.97 19.47
N GLY A 306 12.75 -0.44 20.68
CA GLY A 306 13.75 -0.69 21.72
C GLY A 306 13.22 -1.28 23.03
N ALA A 307 11.96 -1.72 23.11
CA ALA A 307 11.48 -2.38 24.31
C ALA A 307 12.02 -3.82 24.35
N ASN A 308 13.16 -3.99 25.00
CA ASN A 308 13.61 -5.26 25.53
C ASN A 308 12.43 -5.98 26.20
N PRO A 309 12.20 -7.29 25.97
CA PRO A 309 11.13 -8.01 26.66
C PRO A 309 11.37 -7.89 28.15
N ALA A 310 10.55 -7.08 28.79
CA ALA A 310 10.64 -6.85 30.22
C ALA A 310 10.47 -8.19 30.94
N ARG A 311 11.50 -8.54 31.68
CA ARG A 311 11.56 -9.52 32.73
C ARG A 311 10.22 -9.55 33.49
N PRO A 312 9.58 -10.69 33.70
CA PRO A 312 8.33 -10.74 34.47
C PRO A 312 8.53 -10.12 35.86
N PRO A 313 7.56 -9.34 36.35
CA PRO A 313 7.67 -8.72 37.68
C PRO A 313 7.84 -9.80 38.73
N GLY A 314 8.97 -9.76 39.44
CA GLY A 314 9.22 -10.62 40.57
C GLY A 314 8.14 -10.41 41.63
N LEU A 315 7.68 -11.52 42.19
CA LEU A 315 6.79 -11.62 43.35
C LEU A 315 7.23 -10.62 44.44
N GLN A 316 6.52 -9.51 44.55
CA GLN A 316 6.58 -8.69 45.76
C GLN A 316 5.94 -9.48 46.92
N LYS A 317 6.73 -9.80 47.90
CA LYS A 317 6.25 -10.30 49.21
C LYS A 317 5.25 -9.27 49.78
N GLN A 318 3.98 -9.57 49.77
CA GLN A 318 3.00 -8.89 50.58
C GLN A 318 3.17 -9.33 52.04
N ASN A 319 3.77 -8.47 52.85
CA ASN A 319 3.64 -8.52 54.30
C ASN A 319 2.32 -7.86 54.71
N GLY A 320 1.50 -8.57 55.43
CA GLY A 320 0.42 -8.02 56.27
C GLY A 320 -1.00 -8.18 55.72
N LEU A 321 -1.60 -9.34 55.94
CA LEU A 321 -3.06 -9.50 55.95
C LEU A 321 -3.55 -9.56 57.40
N PRO A 322 -4.55 -8.78 57.82
CA PRO A 322 -5.21 -8.93 59.10
C PRO A 322 -6.07 -10.19 59.08
N GLN A 323 -5.99 -10.95 60.17
CA GLN A 323 -6.79 -12.16 60.42
C GLN A 323 -8.29 -11.84 60.44
N ARG A 324 -9.07 -12.60 59.69
CA ARG A 324 -10.53 -12.57 59.72
C ARG A 324 -11.05 -13.63 60.73
N PRO A 325 -12.00 -13.29 61.59
CA PRO A 325 -12.57 -14.26 62.55
C PRO A 325 -13.44 -15.32 61.87
N GLY A 326 -13.51 -16.47 62.47
CA GLY A 326 -14.03 -17.76 62.03
C GLY A 326 -15.40 -17.77 61.35
N ALA A 327 -15.50 -18.59 60.30
CA ALA A 327 -16.74 -19.00 59.69
C ALA A 327 -17.31 -20.26 60.31
N PRO A 328 -18.64 -20.40 60.43
CA PRO A 328 -19.28 -21.59 61.07
C PRO A 328 -19.18 -22.83 60.15
N GLN A 329 -19.04 -23.97 60.80
CA GLN A 329 -19.03 -25.31 60.17
C GLN A 329 -20.39 -25.65 59.57
N GLN A 330 -20.42 -26.11 58.30
CA GLN A 330 -21.60 -26.69 57.68
C GLN A 330 -21.77 -28.17 58.12
N PRO A 331 -23.02 -28.64 58.32
CA PRO A 331 -23.32 -30.03 58.61
C PRO A 331 -23.24 -30.90 57.38
N GLY A 332 -22.82 -32.15 57.55
CA GLY A 332 -22.52 -33.13 56.53
C GLY A 332 -23.69 -33.50 55.63
N SER A 333 -23.38 -33.73 54.37
CA SER A 333 -24.27 -34.28 53.33
C SER A 333 -24.53 -35.79 53.56
N PRO A 334 -25.74 -36.29 53.27
CA PRO A 334 -26.08 -37.69 53.37
C PRO A 334 -25.46 -38.51 52.25
N ARG A 335 -25.02 -39.75 52.64
CA ARG A 335 -24.53 -40.77 51.70
C ARG A 335 -25.66 -41.25 50.78
N GLU A 336 -25.38 -41.31 49.51
CA GLU A 336 -26.20 -41.92 48.45
C GLU A 336 -26.05 -43.46 48.52
N PRO A 337 -27.16 -44.23 48.41
CA PRO A 337 -27.10 -45.70 48.47
C PRO A 337 -26.67 -46.29 47.13
N ALA A 338 -25.83 -47.34 47.21
CA ALA A 338 -25.33 -48.12 46.10
C ALA A 338 -26.44 -48.88 45.36
N LEU A 339 -26.45 -48.82 44.03
CA LEU A 339 -27.30 -49.62 43.14
C LEU A 339 -26.76 -51.07 43.02
N PRO A 340 -27.62 -52.10 43.00
CA PRO A 340 -27.17 -53.46 42.88
C PRO A 340 -26.80 -53.86 41.47
N ASN A 341 -25.73 -54.63 41.36
CA ASN A 341 -25.23 -55.30 40.18
C ASN A 341 -26.28 -56.28 39.62
N ARG A 342 -26.64 -56.13 38.32
CA ARG A 342 -27.48 -57.11 37.61
C ARG A 342 -26.60 -57.87 36.63
N ALA A 343 -26.29 -59.11 36.99
CA ALA A 343 -25.79 -60.13 36.10
C ALA A 343 -26.91 -60.67 35.21
N GLY A 344 -26.60 -60.94 33.94
CA GLY A 344 -27.44 -61.57 32.95
C GLY A 344 -26.84 -61.35 31.57
#